data_b69c94c3c829e88328e283fb03187318
#
_entry.id   b69c94c3c829e88328e283fb03187318
#
_cell.length_a   1.000
_cell.length_b   1.000
_cell.length_c   1.000
_cell.angle_alpha   90.00
_cell.angle_beta   90.00
_cell.angle_gamma   90.00
#
_symmetry.space_group_name_H-M   'P 1'
#
loop_
_entity.id
_entity.type
_entity.pdbx_description
1 polymer ?
#
loop_
_entity_poly.entity_id
_entity_poly.type
_entity_poly.pdbx_seq_one_letter_code
_entity_poly.pdbx_strand_id
1 'polypeptide(L)'
;MKKLLFTLAAVFFLTSLYAQEDTEFYEETEPAQPAPFPIDFVMQFEPALYLNTESTLVSAPSPIVYPISIGFLWPDRSTFAIQPTLSFFMMQHLLYEDKALPAEIENRTTTTLSFMLNIPVVFSLFLDNSQFQFTAGPGILMRFGLLSPGVKEEDSGWSGSAGSDVEKINEYFWNDMRWFYVSAGGSWLYNLTPQLRAGPTINVYLPVGGLISDQSAQSMIISAGIKICR
;
A
#
# COMPACT_ATOMS: atom_id res chain seq x y z
N MET A 1 -7.22 -23.90 -5.99
CA MET A 1 -6.53 -22.59 -5.98
C MET A 1 -5.58 -22.39 -7.17
N LYS A 2 -4.66 -23.30 -7.52
CA LYS A 2 -3.74 -23.12 -8.67
C LYS A 2 -4.43 -22.88 -10.03
N LYS A 3 -5.61 -23.46 -10.28
CA LYS A 3 -6.36 -23.29 -11.54
C LYS A 3 -7.01 -21.90 -11.66
N LEU A 4 -7.40 -21.27 -10.53
CA LEU A 4 -8.02 -19.94 -10.54
C LEU A 4 -7.00 -18.82 -10.86
N LEU A 5 -5.78 -18.97 -10.38
CA LEU A 5 -4.69 -18.02 -10.66
C LEU A 5 -4.28 -18.03 -12.15
N PHE A 6 -4.28 -19.22 -12.77
CA PHE A 6 -3.96 -19.37 -14.20
C PHE A 6 -5.06 -18.79 -15.10
N THR A 7 -6.31 -18.90 -14.71
CA THR A 7 -7.44 -18.35 -15.45
C THR A 7 -7.46 -16.83 -15.40
N LEU A 8 -7.13 -16.22 -14.25
CA LEU A 8 -7.02 -14.76 -14.12
C LEU A 8 -5.87 -14.18 -14.96
N ALA A 9 -4.71 -14.85 -14.96
CA ALA A 9 -3.56 -14.45 -15.78
C ALA A 9 -3.85 -14.57 -17.29
N ALA A 10 -4.57 -15.60 -17.71
CA ALA A 10 -4.93 -15.81 -19.11
C ALA A 10 -5.96 -14.77 -19.62
N VAL A 11 -6.91 -14.37 -18.79
CA VAL A 11 -7.88 -13.31 -19.12
C VAL A 11 -7.15 -11.96 -19.27
N PHE A 12 -6.17 -11.65 -18.41
CA PHE A 12 -5.37 -10.43 -18.51
C PHE A 12 -4.52 -10.37 -19.78
N PHE A 13 -3.97 -11.51 -20.23
CA PHE A 13 -3.17 -11.58 -21.47
C PHE A 13 -4.04 -11.50 -22.74
N LEU A 14 -5.24 -12.04 -22.74
CA LEU A 14 -6.14 -12.00 -23.89
C LEU A 14 -6.75 -10.62 -24.14
N THR A 15 -6.99 -9.82 -23.09
CA THR A 15 -7.50 -8.44 -23.25
C THR A 15 -6.44 -7.48 -23.78
N SER A 16 -5.15 -7.74 -23.54
CA SER A 16 -4.07 -6.90 -24.07
C SER A 16 -3.80 -7.12 -25.57
N LEU A 17 -4.19 -8.27 -26.13
CA LEU A 17 -4.02 -8.58 -27.56
C LEU A 17 -5.14 -7.98 -28.44
N TYR A 18 -6.31 -7.68 -27.87
CA TYR A 18 -7.43 -7.10 -28.63
C TYR A 18 -7.39 -5.55 -28.73
N ALA A 19 -6.47 -4.88 -28.05
CA ALA A 19 -6.36 -3.42 -28.05
C ALA A 19 -5.44 -2.86 -29.16
N GLN A 20 -4.98 -3.69 -30.09
CA GLN A 20 -3.95 -3.32 -31.05
C GLN A 20 -4.40 -3.24 -32.53
N GLU A 21 -5.70 -3.27 -32.80
CA GLU A 21 -6.24 -3.04 -34.16
C GLU A 21 -7.23 -1.88 -34.13
N ASP A 22 -6.74 -0.65 -34.45
CA ASP A 22 -7.52 0.33 -35.21
C ASP A 22 -6.62 1.47 -35.73
N THR A 23 -6.33 1.35 -37.02
CA THR A 23 -6.45 2.33 -38.11
C THR A 23 -5.52 3.52 -38.15
N GLU A 24 -4.62 3.38 -39.09
CA GLU A 24 -3.94 4.48 -39.77
C GLU A 24 -4.94 5.43 -40.45
N PHE A 25 -4.95 6.68 -40.02
CA PHE A 25 -5.33 7.82 -40.82
C PHE A 25 -4.15 8.80 -40.80
N TYR A 26 -3.40 8.83 -41.90
CA TYR A 26 -2.34 9.80 -42.10
C TYR A 26 -2.97 11.16 -42.45
N GLU A 27 -3.01 12.06 -41.46
CA GLU A 27 -3.07 13.47 -41.70
C GLU A 27 -1.67 14.05 -41.44
N GLU A 28 -1.06 14.60 -42.47
CA GLU A 28 0.24 15.29 -42.44
C GLU A 28 0.10 16.52 -41.52
N THR A 29 0.48 16.38 -40.25
CA THR A 29 0.48 17.47 -39.28
C THR A 29 1.91 17.88 -38.96
N GLU A 30 2.12 19.20 -38.82
CA GLU A 30 3.35 19.89 -38.41
C GLU A 30 4.13 19.13 -37.34
N PRO A 31 5.48 19.27 -37.27
CA PRO A 31 6.30 18.56 -36.29
C PRO A 31 5.79 18.89 -34.88
N ALA A 32 5.08 17.93 -34.31
CA ALA A 32 4.52 18.05 -32.98
C ALA A 32 5.65 18.37 -32.00
N GLN A 33 5.48 19.46 -31.25
CA GLN A 33 6.30 19.71 -30.08
C GLN A 33 6.34 18.45 -29.24
N PRO A 34 7.51 18.03 -28.70
CA PRO A 34 7.60 16.86 -27.87
C PRO A 34 6.57 16.99 -26.76
N ALA A 35 5.59 16.09 -26.78
CA ALA A 35 4.53 16.07 -25.77
C ALA A 35 5.19 16.05 -24.38
N PRO A 36 4.76 16.91 -23.44
CA PRO A 36 5.28 16.89 -22.11
C PRO A 36 5.16 15.44 -21.57
N PHE A 37 6.19 14.97 -20.87
CA PHE A 37 6.18 13.63 -20.27
C PHE A 37 4.84 13.43 -19.54
N PRO A 38 4.03 12.46 -19.92
CA PRO A 38 2.66 12.31 -19.39
C PRO A 38 2.71 11.70 -18.00
N ILE A 39 3.22 12.44 -17.03
CA ILE A 39 3.35 12.03 -15.63
C ILE A 39 2.52 12.96 -14.77
N ASP A 40 1.62 12.39 -13.97
CA ASP A 40 0.94 13.08 -12.90
C ASP A 40 1.60 12.79 -11.56
N PHE A 41 1.79 13.80 -10.75
CA PHE A 41 2.18 13.67 -9.36
C PHE A 41 0.97 13.24 -8.53
N VAL A 42 1.14 12.25 -7.65
CA VAL A 42 0.09 11.69 -6.80
C VAL A 42 0.42 11.95 -5.33
N MET A 43 -0.56 12.47 -4.60
CA MET A 43 -0.57 12.52 -3.14
C MET A 43 -1.79 11.83 -2.60
N GLN A 44 -1.63 11.10 -1.47
CA GLN A 44 -2.74 10.44 -0.78
C GLN A 44 -2.58 10.63 0.72
N PHE A 45 -3.71 10.87 1.39
CA PHE A 45 -3.83 10.79 2.83
C PHE A 45 -4.96 9.81 3.17
N GLU A 46 -4.59 8.69 3.78
CA GLU A 46 -5.47 7.53 3.91
C GLU A 46 -5.44 6.98 5.33
N PRO A 47 -6.22 7.54 6.28
CA PRO A 47 -6.44 6.83 7.54
C PRO A 47 -6.74 5.36 7.31
N ALA A 48 -6.02 4.48 8.02
CA ALA A 48 -6.05 3.06 7.75
C ALA A 48 -6.19 2.25 9.04
N LEU A 49 -7.00 1.21 8.99
CA LEU A 49 -7.10 0.20 10.03
C LEU A 49 -6.02 -0.87 9.78
N TYR A 50 -5.11 -1.01 10.74
CA TYR A 50 -4.12 -2.10 10.76
C TYR A 50 -4.69 -3.26 11.58
N LEU A 51 -5.04 -4.36 10.93
CA LEU A 51 -5.73 -5.46 11.58
C LEU A 51 -4.76 -6.33 12.38
N ASN A 52 -5.11 -6.55 13.64
CA ASN A 52 -4.52 -7.56 14.50
C ASN A 52 -5.52 -8.72 14.67
N THR A 53 -5.25 -9.86 14.05
CA THR A 53 -6.13 -11.03 14.06
C THR A 53 -5.63 -12.15 14.98
N GLU A 54 -4.43 -12.03 15.53
CA GLU A 54 -3.78 -13.12 16.28
C GLU A 54 -3.81 -12.92 17.79
N SER A 55 -4.20 -11.75 18.26
CA SER A 55 -4.16 -11.46 19.69
C SER A 55 -5.55 -11.26 20.28
N THR A 56 -5.82 -11.99 21.35
CA THR A 56 -6.93 -11.75 22.29
C THR A 56 -6.53 -10.77 23.39
N LEU A 57 -5.30 -10.25 23.37
CA LEU A 57 -4.81 -9.30 24.34
C LEU A 57 -5.52 -7.95 24.16
N VAL A 58 -6.13 -7.47 25.24
CA VAL A 58 -6.77 -6.15 25.26
C VAL A 58 -5.75 -5.03 24.97
N SER A 59 -4.48 -5.24 25.35
CA SER A 59 -3.37 -4.31 25.14
C SER A 59 -2.81 -4.30 23.70
N ALA A 60 -3.31 -5.12 22.81
CA ALA A 60 -2.86 -5.22 21.42
C ALA A 60 -4.06 -5.09 20.46
N PRO A 61 -4.73 -3.94 20.40
CA PRO A 61 -5.87 -3.71 19.52
C PRO A 61 -5.44 -3.59 18.06
N SER A 62 -6.42 -3.49 17.17
CA SER A 62 -6.20 -3.07 15.78
C SER A 62 -6.13 -1.54 15.71
N PRO A 63 -4.96 -0.92 15.57
CA PRO A 63 -4.83 0.52 15.62
C PRO A 63 -5.26 1.18 14.30
N ILE A 64 -5.66 2.44 14.40
CA ILE A 64 -5.78 3.33 13.25
C ILE A 64 -4.42 4.00 13.05
N VAL A 65 -3.87 3.87 11.84
CA VAL A 65 -2.65 4.54 11.40
C VAL A 65 -2.99 5.60 10.35
N TYR A 66 -2.09 6.55 10.12
CA TYR A 66 -2.33 7.69 9.23
C TYR A 66 -1.25 7.77 8.15
N PRO A 67 -1.29 6.89 7.12
CA PRO A 67 -0.35 6.93 6.01
C PRO A 67 -0.47 8.22 5.21
N ILE A 68 0.70 8.81 4.92
CA ILE A 68 0.85 9.87 3.94
C ILE A 68 1.63 9.27 2.78
N SER A 69 1.11 9.37 1.58
CA SER A 69 1.68 8.76 0.39
C SER A 69 1.99 9.81 -0.67
N ILE A 70 3.13 9.64 -1.31
CA ILE A 70 3.55 10.41 -2.49
C ILE A 70 3.93 9.44 -3.60
N GLY A 71 3.73 9.85 -4.83
CA GLY A 71 4.07 9.02 -5.99
C GLY A 71 3.76 9.71 -7.30
N PHE A 72 3.67 8.92 -8.34
CA PHE A 72 3.32 9.42 -9.67
C PHE A 72 2.50 8.38 -10.44
N LEU A 73 1.71 8.85 -11.38
CA LEU A 73 0.92 8.05 -12.32
C LEU A 73 1.53 8.20 -13.71
N TRP A 74 1.84 7.09 -14.36
CA TRP A 74 2.45 7.08 -15.71
C TRP A 74 1.92 5.91 -16.55
N PRO A 75 1.51 6.14 -17.82
CA PRO A 75 1.24 7.46 -18.40
C PRO A 75 -0.04 8.08 -17.83
N ASP A 76 -0.06 9.43 -17.74
CA ASP A 76 -1.28 10.16 -17.35
C ASP A 76 -2.38 10.00 -18.40
N ARG A 77 -3.65 10.07 -17.96
CA ARG A 77 -4.86 10.03 -18.80
C ARG A 77 -4.94 8.82 -19.73
N SER A 78 -4.26 7.76 -19.40
CA SER A 78 -4.36 6.47 -20.08
C SER A 78 -5.34 5.54 -19.38
N THR A 79 -5.98 4.67 -20.15
CA THR A 79 -6.83 3.60 -19.58
C THR A 79 -6.01 2.67 -18.68
N PHE A 80 -4.75 2.42 -19.04
CA PHE A 80 -3.82 1.63 -18.24
C PHE A 80 -2.59 2.48 -17.89
N ALA A 81 -2.23 2.49 -16.64
CA ALA A 81 -1.08 3.20 -16.11
C ALA A 81 -0.43 2.39 -14.98
N ILE A 82 0.76 2.79 -14.57
CA ILE A 82 1.38 2.35 -13.32
C ILE A 82 1.42 3.52 -12.35
N GLN A 83 1.28 3.22 -11.05
CA GLN A 83 1.28 4.25 -10.00
C GLN A 83 2.23 3.87 -8.87
N PRO A 84 3.55 3.97 -9.05
CA PRO A 84 4.46 3.83 -7.92
C PRO A 84 4.18 4.88 -6.85
N THR A 85 3.99 4.43 -5.61
CA THR A 85 3.77 5.28 -4.44
C THR A 85 4.62 4.83 -3.28
N LEU A 86 5.12 5.79 -2.51
CA LEU A 86 5.77 5.57 -1.24
C LEU A 86 4.90 6.18 -0.14
N SER A 87 4.47 5.34 0.79
CA SER A 87 3.69 5.75 1.96
C SER A 87 4.54 5.68 3.21
N PHE A 88 4.32 6.60 4.13
CA PHE A 88 4.95 6.62 5.45
C PHE A 88 3.90 6.67 6.54
N PHE A 89 4.09 5.85 7.58
CA PHE A 89 3.32 5.92 8.82
C PHE A 89 4.13 5.35 9.99
N MET A 90 3.69 5.67 11.20
CA MET A 90 4.28 5.16 12.44
C MET A 90 3.23 4.42 13.26
N MET A 91 3.66 3.42 14.01
CA MET A 91 2.81 2.71 14.96
C MET A 91 3.64 2.12 16.10
N GLN A 92 2.97 1.67 17.13
CA GLN A 92 3.60 1.09 18.31
C GLN A 92 3.48 -0.43 18.27
N HIS A 93 4.50 -1.10 18.79
CA HIS A 93 4.51 -2.56 18.92
C HIS A 93 4.99 -2.98 20.31
N LEU A 94 4.57 -4.19 20.65
CA LEU A 94 5.13 -4.98 21.75
C LEU A 94 5.48 -6.38 21.24
N LEU A 95 6.45 -7.00 21.85
CA LEU A 95 6.74 -8.42 21.62
C LEU A 95 5.85 -9.25 22.53
N TYR A 96 5.19 -10.28 21.99
CA TYR A 96 4.42 -11.25 22.74
C TYR A 96 4.45 -12.60 22.02
N GLU A 97 4.87 -13.66 22.72
CA GLU A 97 4.99 -15.03 22.15
C GLU A 97 5.75 -15.05 20.83
N ASP A 98 6.91 -14.36 20.77
CA ASP A 98 7.76 -14.19 19.61
C ASP A 98 7.09 -13.52 18.38
N LYS A 99 5.96 -12.82 18.59
CA LYS A 99 5.26 -12.04 17.57
C LYS A 99 5.29 -10.56 17.87
N ALA A 100 5.45 -9.75 16.83
CA ALA A 100 5.32 -8.30 16.93
C ALA A 100 3.84 -7.92 16.81
N LEU A 101 3.22 -7.60 17.93
CA LEU A 101 1.81 -7.18 17.97
C LEU A 101 1.71 -5.66 18.04
N PRO A 102 0.69 -5.04 17.41
CA PRO A 102 0.36 -3.63 17.65
C PRO A 102 0.12 -3.39 19.14
N ALA A 103 0.59 -2.27 19.65
CA ALA A 103 0.46 -1.96 21.08
C ALA A 103 -0.17 -0.60 21.30
N GLU A 104 -0.90 -0.46 22.42
CA GLU A 104 -1.26 0.84 22.97
C GLU A 104 -0.04 1.56 23.54
N ILE A 105 -0.15 2.89 23.67
CA ILE A 105 0.96 3.75 24.11
C ILE A 105 1.53 3.31 25.46
N GLU A 106 0.69 2.82 26.35
CA GLU A 106 1.07 2.44 27.73
C GLU A 106 1.89 1.13 27.77
N ASN A 107 1.69 0.24 26.81
CA ASN A 107 2.30 -1.10 26.77
C ASN A 107 3.38 -1.23 25.68
N ARG A 108 3.73 -0.15 25.00
CA ARG A 108 4.72 -0.17 23.91
C ARG A 108 6.13 -0.38 24.42
N THR A 109 6.88 -1.23 23.78
CA THR A 109 8.34 -1.27 23.89
C THR A 109 9.00 -0.63 22.67
N THR A 110 8.34 -0.75 21.49
CA THR A 110 8.91 -0.41 20.19
C THR A 110 8.03 0.58 19.44
N THR A 111 8.62 1.66 18.95
CA THR A 111 8.05 2.53 17.92
C THR A 111 8.56 2.09 16.56
N THR A 112 7.66 1.79 15.64
CA THR A 112 8.00 1.30 14.29
C THR A 112 7.77 2.37 13.27
N LEU A 113 8.82 2.69 12.50
CA LEU A 113 8.75 3.50 11.29
C LEU A 113 8.43 2.56 10.12
N SER A 114 7.38 2.84 9.41
CA SER A 114 6.86 2.00 8.32
C SER A 114 6.85 2.76 7.00
N PHE A 115 7.48 2.17 5.98
CA PHE A 115 7.51 2.67 4.61
C PHE A 115 6.91 1.62 3.69
N MET A 116 5.81 1.94 3.01
CA MET A 116 5.18 1.06 2.03
C MET A 116 5.49 1.56 0.63
N LEU A 117 6.34 0.82 -0.09
CA LEU A 117 6.51 1.00 -1.54
C LEU A 117 5.47 0.14 -2.26
N ASN A 118 4.54 0.76 -2.98
CA ASN A 118 3.48 0.08 -3.72
C ASN A 118 3.57 0.44 -5.20
N ILE A 119 3.45 -0.57 -6.10
CA ILE A 119 3.58 -0.37 -7.56
C ILE A 119 2.36 -1.02 -8.24
N PRO A 120 1.15 -0.46 -8.08
CA PRO A 120 -0.04 -0.99 -8.70
C PRO A 120 -0.11 -0.61 -10.19
N VAL A 121 -0.74 -1.50 -10.95
CA VAL A 121 -1.35 -1.17 -12.23
C VAL A 121 -2.67 -0.47 -11.94
N VAL A 122 -2.94 0.58 -12.70
CA VAL A 122 -4.16 1.40 -12.62
C VAL A 122 -4.96 1.19 -13.88
N PHE A 123 -6.22 0.81 -13.72
CA PHE A 123 -7.22 0.81 -14.79
C PHE A 123 -8.16 1.98 -14.59
N SER A 124 -8.28 2.86 -15.59
CA SER A 124 -9.04 4.10 -15.53
C SER A 124 -10.25 4.10 -16.45
N LEU A 125 -11.41 4.46 -15.91
CA LEU A 125 -12.63 4.74 -16.65
C LEU A 125 -12.89 6.25 -16.61
N PHE A 126 -12.83 6.90 -17.77
CA PHE A 126 -13.03 8.34 -17.90
C PHE A 126 -14.51 8.66 -18.12
N LEU A 127 -15.01 9.63 -17.39
CA LEU A 127 -16.31 10.25 -17.53
C LEU A 127 -16.10 11.75 -17.83
N ASP A 128 -17.14 12.47 -18.23
CA ASP A 128 -17.04 13.88 -18.65
C ASP A 128 -16.28 14.76 -17.65
N ASN A 129 -16.60 14.64 -16.36
CA ASN A 129 -15.98 15.47 -15.31
C ASN A 129 -15.36 14.67 -14.17
N SER A 130 -15.22 13.37 -14.32
CA SER A 130 -14.64 12.50 -13.30
C SER A 130 -13.96 11.28 -13.90
N GLN A 131 -13.23 10.55 -13.06
CA GLN A 131 -12.51 9.36 -13.43
C GLN A 131 -12.62 8.34 -12.30
N PHE A 132 -13.01 7.13 -12.63
CA PHE A 132 -12.86 5.98 -11.74
C PHE A 132 -11.54 5.29 -12.03
N GLN A 133 -10.81 4.97 -10.97
CA GLN A 133 -9.57 4.20 -11.05
C GLN A 133 -9.69 2.94 -10.21
N PHE A 134 -9.31 1.81 -10.79
CA PHE A 134 -9.11 0.55 -10.08
C PHE A 134 -7.62 0.27 -10.05
N THR A 135 -7.10 -0.12 -8.89
CA THR A 135 -5.67 -0.36 -8.69
C THR A 135 -5.44 -1.77 -8.16
N ALA A 136 -4.42 -2.44 -8.66
CA ALA A 136 -3.95 -3.70 -8.09
C ALA A 136 -2.46 -3.88 -8.36
N GLY A 137 -1.70 -4.38 -7.39
CA GLY A 137 -0.27 -4.61 -7.59
C GLY A 137 0.48 -5.05 -6.35
N PRO A 138 1.79 -5.31 -6.51
CA PRO A 138 2.67 -5.66 -5.41
C PRO A 138 3.04 -4.44 -4.56
N GLY A 139 3.32 -4.72 -3.28
CA GLY A 139 3.85 -3.74 -2.33
C GLY A 139 4.92 -4.36 -1.43
N ILE A 140 5.83 -3.52 -0.96
CA ILE A 140 6.87 -3.88 0.00
C ILE A 140 6.71 -2.97 1.22
N LEU A 141 6.43 -3.56 2.37
CA LEU A 141 6.36 -2.86 3.64
C LEU A 141 7.69 -3.02 4.40
N MET A 142 8.47 -1.97 4.39
CA MET A 142 9.71 -1.87 5.16
C MET A 142 9.41 -1.31 6.54
N ARG A 143 9.73 -2.06 7.59
CA ARG A 143 9.48 -1.68 8.99
C ARG A 143 10.78 -1.66 9.77
N PHE A 144 10.98 -0.60 10.54
CA PHE A 144 12.15 -0.39 11.38
C PHE A 144 11.68 -0.08 12.81
N GLY A 145 11.86 -1.05 13.68
CA GLY A 145 11.58 -0.90 15.12
C GLY A 145 12.71 -0.19 15.82
N LEU A 146 12.36 0.79 16.63
CA LEU A 146 13.24 1.55 17.51
C LEU A 146 12.67 1.51 18.93
N LEU A 147 13.49 1.70 19.95
CA LEU A 147 12.99 1.89 21.31
C LEU A 147 11.99 3.04 21.37
N SER A 148 10.88 2.82 22.02
CA SER A 148 9.86 3.87 22.19
C SER A 148 10.39 4.99 23.08
N PRO A 149 9.99 6.26 22.85
CA PRO A 149 10.37 7.37 23.73
C PRO A 149 10.00 7.08 25.18
N GLY A 150 10.99 7.20 26.06
CA GLY A 150 10.84 6.95 27.50
C GLY A 150 11.14 5.52 27.94
N VAL A 151 11.30 4.59 27.01
CA VAL A 151 11.72 3.21 27.29
C VAL A 151 13.24 3.13 27.17
N LYS A 152 13.90 2.50 28.13
CA LYS A 152 15.33 2.27 28.14
C LYS A 152 15.62 0.83 27.68
N GLU A 153 16.83 0.63 27.15
CA GLU A 153 17.26 -0.67 26.64
C GLU A 153 17.27 -1.76 27.73
N GLU A 154 17.61 -1.39 28.96
CA GLU A 154 17.62 -2.28 30.13
C GLU A 154 16.25 -2.48 30.79
N ASP A 155 15.19 -1.75 30.39
CA ASP A 155 13.85 -1.95 30.93
C ASP A 155 13.37 -3.39 30.63
N SER A 156 12.50 -3.89 31.49
CA SER A 156 11.97 -5.24 31.35
C SER A 156 11.17 -5.40 30.05
N GLY A 157 11.48 -6.44 29.30
CA GLY A 157 10.77 -6.84 28.09
C GLY A 157 10.33 -8.30 28.14
N TRP A 158 9.56 -8.74 27.19
CA TRP A 158 9.13 -10.12 27.04
C TRP A 158 10.31 -11.08 26.84
N SER A 159 11.32 -10.67 26.08
CA SER A 159 12.54 -11.45 25.82
C SER A 159 13.68 -11.20 26.84
N GLY A 160 13.37 -10.54 27.96
CA GLY A 160 14.32 -10.22 29.00
C GLY A 160 14.60 -8.72 29.14
N SER A 161 14.75 -8.00 28.04
CA SER A 161 14.91 -6.55 28.05
C SER A 161 14.18 -5.91 26.87
N ALA A 162 13.86 -4.62 26.97
CA ALA A 162 13.24 -3.87 25.90
C ALA A 162 14.13 -3.77 24.65
N GLY A 163 15.45 -3.70 24.80
CA GLY A 163 16.39 -3.76 23.68
C GLY A 163 16.31 -5.07 22.91
N SER A 164 16.26 -6.20 23.63
CA SER A 164 16.10 -7.53 23.03
C SER A 164 14.73 -7.68 22.36
N ASP A 165 13.67 -7.06 22.89
CA ASP A 165 12.35 -7.06 22.24
C ASP A 165 12.38 -6.31 20.89
N VAL A 166 13.07 -5.18 20.81
CA VAL A 166 13.25 -4.41 19.55
C VAL A 166 13.96 -5.24 18.50
N GLU A 167 15.02 -5.98 18.86
CA GLU A 167 15.74 -6.86 17.93
C GLU A 167 14.81 -7.96 17.38
N LYS A 168 14.10 -8.66 18.24
CA LYS A 168 13.17 -9.72 17.85
C LYS A 168 11.99 -9.20 17.03
N ILE A 169 11.46 -8.01 17.34
CA ILE A 169 10.41 -7.36 16.54
C ILE A 169 10.92 -7.05 15.13
N ASN A 170 12.16 -6.53 15.00
CA ASN A 170 12.76 -6.30 13.70
C ASN A 170 12.95 -7.62 12.92
N GLU A 171 13.45 -8.65 13.57
CA GLU A 171 13.58 -9.98 12.96
C GLU A 171 12.23 -10.51 12.48
N TYR A 172 11.18 -10.42 13.30
CA TYR A 172 9.82 -10.82 12.94
C TYR A 172 9.31 -10.13 11.67
N PHE A 173 9.57 -8.85 11.50
CA PHE A 173 9.11 -8.10 10.33
C PHE A 173 9.75 -8.56 9.03
N TRP A 174 10.99 -9.02 9.06
CA TRP A 174 11.71 -9.43 7.86
C TRP A 174 11.64 -10.92 7.58
N ASN A 175 11.22 -11.74 8.53
CA ASN A 175 11.05 -13.17 8.35
C ASN A 175 9.73 -13.50 7.60
N ASP A 176 9.66 -14.70 7.03
CA ASP A 176 8.47 -15.31 6.42
C ASP A 176 7.77 -14.43 5.39
N MET A 177 8.52 -13.60 4.66
CA MET A 177 7.98 -12.65 3.66
C MET A 177 6.91 -11.68 4.22
N ARG A 178 6.90 -11.40 5.54
CA ARG A 178 5.95 -10.47 6.18
C ARG A 178 6.08 -9.02 5.70
N TRP A 179 7.12 -8.74 4.90
CA TRP A 179 7.33 -7.48 4.22
C TRP A 179 6.65 -7.41 2.84
N PHE A 180 6.19 -8.55 2.28
CA PHE A 180 5.60 -8.57 0.94
C PHE A 180 4.08 -8.52 1.01
N TYR A 181 3.49 -7.57 0.27
CA TYR A 181 2.07 -7.28 0.22
C TYR A 181 1.54 -7.32 -1.21
N VAL A 182 0.25 -7.58 -1.34
CA VAL A 182 -0.53 -7.34 -2.56
C VAL A 182 -1.61 -6.33 -2.22
N SER A 183 -1.73 -5.29 -3.04
CA SER A 183 -2.75 -4.26 -2.87
C SER A 183 -3.85 -4.38 -3.92
N ALA A 184 -5.05 -3.97 -3.53
CA ALA A 184 -6.15 -3.70 -4.43
C ALA A 184 -6.92 -2.49 -3.92
N GLY A 185 -7.45 -1.66 -4.83
CA GLY A 185 -8.18 -0.47 -4.42
C GLY A 185 -8.97 0.19 -5.53
N GLY A 186 -9.62 1.30 -5.17
CA GLY A 186 -10.37 2.12 -6.09
C GLY A 186 -10.39 3.58 -5.67
N SER A 187 -10.48 4.46 -6.65
CA SER A 187 -10.58 5.91 -6.44
C SER A 187 -11.61 6.50 -7.38
N TRP A 188 -12.30 7.53 -6.92
CA TRP A 188 -13.21 8.31 -7.75
C TRP A 188 -12.75 9.76 -7.72
N LEU A 189 -12.10 10.20 -8.81
CA LEU A 189 -11.46 11.51 -8.94
C LEU A 189 -12.34 12.46 -9.75
N TYR A 190 -12.55 13.66 -9.23
CA TYR A 190 -13.23 14.76 -9.91
C TYR A 190 -12.17 15.69 -10.52
N ASN A 191 -12.44 16.19 -11.73
CA ASN A 191 -11.63 17.21 -12.38
C ASN A 191 -11.93 18.58 -11.76
N LEU A 192 -11.14 19.02 -10.79
CA LEU A 192 -11.27 20.34 -10.16
C LEU A 192 -10.76 21.43 -11.07
N THR A 193 -9.70 21.15 -11.83
CA THR A 193 -9.17 21.97 -12.93
C THR A 193 -8.68 21.05 -14.04
N PRO A 194 -8.32 21.56 -15.23
CA PRO A 194 -7.74 20.74 -16.30
C PRO A 194 -6.48 19.95 -15.88
N GLN A 195 -5.80 20.40 -14.82
CA GLN A 195 -4.54 19.80 -14.34
C GLN A 195 -4.65 19.17 -12.95
N LEU A 196 -5.75 19.39 -12.22
CA LEU A 196 -5.90 18.94 -10.84
C LEU A 196 -7.14 18.07 -10.71
N ARG A 197 -6.92 16.84 -10.25
CA ARG A 197 -7.98 15.88 -9.94
C ARG A 197 -7.89 15.50 -8.47
N ALA A 198 -9.01 15.39 -7.78
CA ALA A 198 -9.05 14.94 -6.41
C ALA A 198 -10.34 14.19 -6.11
N GLY A 199 -10.27 13.27 -5.16
CA GLY A 199 -11.45 12.52 -4.72
C GLY A 199 -11.16 11.41 -3.72
N PRO A 200 -12.21 10.70 -3.30
CA PRO A 200 -12.08 9.60 -2.37
C PRO A 200 -11.32 8.42 -2.96
N THR A 201 -10.62 7.72 -2.09
CA THR A 201 -9.89 6.48 -2.40
C THR A 201 -10.08 5.46 -1.27
N ILE A 202 -10.07 4.19 -1.63
CA ILE A 202 -10.06 3.07 -0.70
C ILE A 202 -9.06 2.03 -1.18
N ASN A 203 -8.24 1.49 -0.27
CA ASN A 203 -7.26 0.47 -0.59
C ASN A 203 -7.24 -0.62 0.48
N VAL A 204 -6.91 -1.83 0.05
CA VAL A 204 -6.67 -2.98 0.90
C VAL A 204 -5.28 -3.52 0.58
N TYR A 205 -4.46 -3.74 1.61
CA TYR A 205 -3.13 -4.32 1.50
C TYR A 205 -3.11 -5.64 2.24
N LEU A 206 -2.87 -6.73 1.53
CA LEU A 206 -2.89 -8.09 2.04
C LEU A 206 -1.45 -8.59 2.28
N PRO A 207 -1.09 -9.02 3.49
CA PRO A 207 0.23 -9.56 3.80
C PRO A 207 0.36 -10.98 3.22
N VAL A 208 1.13 -11.12 2.14
CA VAL A 208 1.28 -12.41 1.43
C VAL A 208 1.99 -13.44 2.31
N GLY A 209 3.02 -13.03 3.05
CA GLY A 209 3.75 -13.91 3.95
C GLY A 209 2.85 -14.50 5.03
N GLY A 210 2.09 -13.66 5.74
CA GLY A 210 1.17 -14.12 6.77
C GLY A 210 0.08 -15.07 6.24
N LEU A 211 -0.42 -14.81 5.02
CA LEU A 211 -1.41 -15.69 4.39
C LEU A 211 -0.85 -17.06 3.98
N ILE A 212 0.43 -17.13 3.63
CA ILE A 212 1.08 -18.38 3.19
C ILE A 212 1.63 -19.17 4.37
N SER A 213 2.35 -18.53 5.31
CA SER A 213 3.00 -19.22 6.44
C SER A 213 2.04 -19.49 7.59
N ASP A 214 1.27 -18.51 7.98
CA ASP A 214 0.47 -18.57 9.21
C ASP A 214 -1.04 -18.76 8.93
N GLN A 215 -1.45 -18.78 7.65
CA GLN A 215 -2.86 -18.77 7.21
C GLN A 215 -3.67 -17.64 7.86
N SER A 216 -3.01 -16.56 8.20
CA SER A 216 -3.52 -15.44 8.98
C SER A 216 -3.53 -14.15 8.15
N ALA A 217 -4.55 -13.34 8.34
CA ALA A 217 -4.64 -11.98 7.80
C ALA A 217 -4.01 -10.93 8.74
N GLN A 218 -3.16 -11.37 9.67
CA GLN A 218 -2.41 -10.48 10.57
C GLN A 218 -1.65 -9.43 9.77
N SER A 219 -1.72 -8.18 10.21
CA SER A 219 -1.12 -7.04 9.55
C SER A 219 -1.79 -6.63 8.21
N MET A 220 -3.00 -7.12 7.91
CA MET A 220 -3.78 -6.57 6.80
C MET A 220 -4.11 -5.10 7.07
N ILE A 221 -3.99 -4.25 6.05
CA ILE A 221 -4.25 -2.81 6.15
C ILE A 221 -5.44 -2.47 5.25
N ILE A 222 -6.46 -1.81 5.82
CA ILE A 222 -7.62 -1.30 5.09
C ILE A 222 -7.63 0.21 5.25
N SER A 223 -7.50 0.95 4.16
CA SER A 223 -7.46 2.41 4.16
C SER A 223 -8.61 3.03 3.40
N ALA A 224 -9.00 4.22 3.84
CA ALA A 224 -9.93 5.08 3.12
C ALA A 224 -9.50 6.54 3.32
N GLY A 225 -9.51 7.32 2.24
CA GLY A 225 -9.01 8.69 2.33
C GLY A 225 -9.22 9.51 1.07
N ILE A 226 -8.30 10.41 0.82
CA ILE A 226 -8.33 11.35 -0.31
C ILE A 226 -7.06 11.17 -1.15
N LYS A 227 -7.27 11.13 -2.46
CA LYS A 227 -6.23 11.11 -3.49
C LYS A 227 -6.28 12.39 -4.29
N ILE A 228 -5.11 12.95 -4.57
CA ILE A 228 -4.91 14.14 -5.39
C ILE A 228 -3.90 13.79 -6.48
N CYS A 229 -4.21 14.14 -7.73
CA CYS A 229 -3.36 13.95 -8.90
C CYS A 229 -3.17 15.29 -9.63
N ARG A 230 -1.90 15.62 -10.01
CA ARG A 230 -1.56 16.86 -10.70
C ARG A 230 -0.42 16.63 -11.68
#